data_681ef26a6bfddd1f6f4c4836f448476f
#
_entry.id   681ef26a6bfddd1f6f4c4836f448476f
#
_cell.length_a   1.000
_cell.length_b   1.000
_cell.length_c   1.000
_cell.angle_alpha   90.00
_cell.angle_beta   90.00
_cell.angle_gamma   90.00
#
_symmetry.space_group_name_H-M   'P 1'
#
loop_
_entity.id
_entity.type
_entity.pdbx_description
1 polymer ?
#
loop_
_entity_poly.entity_id
_entity_poly.type
_entity_poly.pdbx_seq_one_letter_code
_entity_poly.pdbx_strand_id
1 'polypeptide(L)'
;MKDHSDWWSILNENSRGPNIEPSGLDIDARTFEIAKLNLGRVGFDDIAAKLGRTARTRRGDASTSREQACYRSADTRAPIYLIFEFGEDQSNFYLFTDGATWKGGSFCTRSKQVSGDLSTASGLKLGLTSEEFKATLGKPDAVVGNKLVYSREIKRKSTPKQFERQRKEYPETLSDSQAHEKFDFYPVSIYIEAKFTDSKLSFLVVSKSGE
;
A
#
# COMPACT_ATOMS: atom_id res chain seq x y z
N MET A 1 15.36 14.62 20.35
CA MET A 1 14.39 13.93 19.46
C MET A 1 14.11 14.89 18.31
N LYS A 2 14.45 14.56 17.08
CA LYS A 2 14.05 15.39 15.93
C LYS A 2 12.58 15.12 15.66
N ASP A 3 11.80 16.19 15.54
CA ASP A 3 10.38 16.13 15.27
C ASP A 3 10.16 15.50 13.87
N HIS A 4 9.45 14.37 13.86
CA HIS A 4 9.13 13.61 12.64
C HIS A 4 7.76 14.01 12.08
N SER A 5 7.12 15.08 12.58
CA SER A 5 5.76 15.48 12.22
C SER A 5 5.59 15.79 10.74
N ASP A 6 6.58 16.40 10.11
CA ASP A 6 6.55 16.78 8.69
C ASP A 6 6.54 15.58 7.73
N TRP A 7 7.03 14.44 8.19
CA TRP A 7 7.08 13.23 7.39
C TRP A 7 5.71 12.59 7.19
N TRP A 8 4.91 12.66 8.25
CA TRP A 8 3.55 12.13 8.25
C TRP A 8 2.55 13.05 7.55
N SER A 9 2.84 14.35 7.44
CA SER A 9 1.92 15.31 6.85
C SER A 9 1.63 14.99 5.39
N ILE A 10 2.64 14.66 4.59
CA ILE A 10 2.44 14.30 3.17
C ILE A 10 1.65 13.01 3.03
N LEU A 11 1.94 12.00 3.85
CA LEU A 11 1.20 10.74 3.81
C LEU A 11 -0.25 10.94 4.29
N ASN A 12 -0.47 11.75 5.32
CA ASN A 12 -1.81 12.06 5.83
C ASN A 12 -2.62 12.98 4.90
N GLU A 13 -2.00 14.00 4.31
CA GLU A 13 -2.68 14.89 3.34
C GLU A 13 -3.05 14.16 2.07
N ASN A 14 -2.24 13.19 1.65
CA ASN A 14 -2.51 12.39 0.47
C ASN A 14 -3.37 11.15 0.78
N SER A 15 -3.42 10.65 2.01
CA SER A 15 -4.17 9.46 2.41
C SER A 15 -5.59 9.73 2.93
N ARG A 16 -6.00 10.99 3.07
CA ARG A 16 -7.41 11.35 3.29
C ARG A 16 -8.11 11.36 1.92
N GLY A 17 -8.27 10.17 1.38
CA GLY A 17 -9.12 9.98 0.22
C GLY A 17 -10.58 10.36 0.54
N PRO A 18 -11.39 10.70 -0.46
CA PRO A 18 -12.82 10.88 -0.28
C PRO A 18 -13.42 9.60 0.29
N ASN A 19 -14.47 9.73 1.09
CA ASN A 19 -15.27 8.59 1.51
C ASN A 19 -15.99 8.04 0.26
N ILE A 20 -15.46 6.95 -0.28
CA ILE A 20 -15.96 6.33 -1.51
C ILE A 20 -16.49 4.94 -1.13
N GLU A 21 -17.72 4.66 -1.50
CA GLU A 21 -18.27 3.33 -1.39
C GLU A 21 -17.42 2.35 -2.22
N PRO A 22 -16.89 1.28 -1.60
CA PRO A 22 -16.03 0.35 -2.31
C PRO A 22 -16.81 -0.43 -3.35
N SER A 23 -16.24 -0.61 -4.53
CA SER A 23 -16.80 -1.50 -5.55
C SER A 23 -16.31 -2.94 -5.37
N GLY A 24 -17.09 -3.91 -5.86
CA GLY A 24 -16.72 -5.33 -5.85
C GLY A 24 -15.78 -5.77 -6.99
N LEU A 25 -15.25 -4.82 -7.78
CA LEU A 25 -14.36 -5.13 -8.90
C LEU A 25 -12.97 -5.54 -8.39
N ASP A 26 -12.45 -6.66 -8.85
CA ASP A 26 -11.11 -7.13 -8.48
C ASP A 26 -10.01 -6.31 -9.16
N ILE A 27 -8.84 -6.28 -8.53
CA ILE A 27 -7.63 -5.67 -9.05
C ILE A 27 -6.57 -6.75 -9.23
N ASP A 28 -5.86 -6.68 -10.36
CA ASP A 28 -4.75 -7.60 -10.66
C ASP A 28 -3.77 -7.69 -9.47
N ALA A 29 -3.57 -8.90 -8.96
CA ALA A 29 -2.69 -9.16 -7.83
C ALA A 29 -1.25 -8.65 -8.03
N ARG A 30 -0.81 -8.51 -9.29
CA ARG A 30 0.50 -7.94 -9.63
C ARG A 30 0.64 -6.46 -9.25
N THR A 31 -0.48 -5.76 -9.02
CA THR A 31 -0.50 -4.38 -8.55
C THR A 31 0.06 -4.24 -7.12
N PHE A 32 -0.03 -5.31 -6.32
CA PHE A 32 0.49 -5.36 -4.96
C PHE A 32 1.95 -5.80 -4.86
N GLU A 33 2.62 -6.01 -5.99
CA GLU A 33 4.03 -6.39 -6.04
C GLU A 33 4.88 -5.25 -6.59
N ILE A 34 5.85 -4.77 -5.80
CA ILE A 34 6.84 -3.77 -6.19
C ILE A 34 8.23 -4.23 -5.76
N ALA A 35 9.25 -4.01 -6.59
CA ALA A 35 10.61 -4.50 -6.36
C ALA A 35 10.68 -6.03 -6.11
N LYS A 36 9.76 -6.82 -6.63
CA LYS A 36 9.55 -8.26 -6.36
C LYS A 36 9.15 -8.55 -4.90
N LEU A 37 8.55 -7.60 -4.21
CA LEU A 37 8.03 -7.69 -2.86
C LEU A 37 6.51 -7.59 -2.93
N ASN A 38 5.79 -8.64 -2.54
CA ASN A 38 4.33 -8.66 -2.53
C ASN A 38 3.80 -8.24 -1.17
N LEU A 39 3.00 -7.16 -1.12
CA LEU A 39 2.49 -6.54 0.11
C LEU A 39 1.83 -7.52 1.09
N GLY A 40 1.06 -8.47 0.61
CA GLY A 40 0.36 -9.41 1.49
C GLY A 40 1.23 -10.56 2.01
N ARG A 41 2.54 -10.62 1.67
CA ARG A 41 3.39 -11.77 1.97
C ARG A 41 4.75 -11.42 2.55
N VAL A 42 5.13 -10.15 2.51
CA VAL A 42 6.46 -9.70 2.93
C VAL A 42 6.42 -9.03 4.29
N GLY A 43 7.46 -9.27 5.06
CA GLY A 43 7.77 -8.52 6.27
C GLY A 43 8.97 -7.60 6.08
N PHE A 44 9.32 -6.86 7.13
CA PHE A 44 10.46 -5.96 7.09
C PHE A 44 11.79 -6.63 6.81
N ASP A 45 11.96 -7.90 7.17
CA ASP A 45 13.20 -8.63 6.93
C ASP A 45 13.37 -8.97 5.44
N ASP A 46 12.28 -9.30 4.73
CA ASP A 46 12.28 -9.48 3.29
C ASP A 46 12.60 -8.18 2.56
N ILE A 47 11.99 -7.08 3.04
CA ILE A 47 12.24 -5.73 2.50
C ILE A 47 13.71 -5.35 2.71
N ALA A 48 14.25 -5.57 3.91
CA ALA A 48 15.64 -5.28 4.23
C ALA A 48 16.63 -6.13 3.42
N ALA A 49 16.31 -7.41 3.18
CA ALA A 49 17.10 -8.28 2.32
C ALA A 49 17.15 -7.79 0.87
N LYS A 50 16.06 -7.21 0.37
CA LYS A 50 15.93 -6.75 -1.01
C LYS A 50 16.46 -5.34 -1.24
N LEU A 51 16.12 -4.40 -0.34
CA LEU A 51 16.35 -2.96 -0.52
C LEU A 51 17.51 -2.43 0.32
N GLY A 52 18.01 -3.24 1.25
CA GLY A 52 19.00 -2.85 2.25
C GLY A 52 18.37 -2.57 3.62
N ARG A 53 19.17 -2.67 4.69
CA ARG A 53 18.71 -2.37 6.04
C ARG A 53 18.40 -0.88 6.19
N THR A 54 17.29 -0.56 6.85
CA THR A 54 16.88 0.80 7.18
C THR A 54 16.36 0.87 8.60
N ALA A 55 16.36 2.06 9.20
CA ALA A 55 15.69 2.29 10.46
C ALA A 55 14.19 2.15 10.26
N ARG A 56 13.53 1.46 11.17
CA ARG A 56 12.07 1.41 11.25
C ARG A 56 11.59 2.57 12.10
N THR A 57 10.52 3.19 11.68
CA THR A 57 9.82 4.21 12.47
C THR A 57 8.45 3.69 12.82
N ARG A 58 8.02 3.95 14.04
CA ARG A 58 6.72 3.53 14.56
C ARG A 58 5.91 4.74 14.96
N ARG A 59 4.64 4.74 14.65
CA ARG A 59 3.65 5.71 15.14
C ARG A 59 2.40 4.99 15.64
N GLY A 60 1.57 5.75 16.38
CA GLY A 60 0.34 5.23 16.97
C GLY A 60 0.59 4.45 18.25
N ASP A 61 -0.47 4.14 18.92
CA ASP A 61 -0.53 3.28 20.11
C ASP A 61 -1.07 1.90 19.74
N ALA A 62 -1.26 1.02 20.69
CA ALA A 62 -1.61 -0.39 20.55
C ALA A 62 -2.33 -0.76 19.23
N SER A 63 -3.62 -0.46 19.11
CA SER A 63 -4.45 -0.87 17.97
C SER A 63 -4.26 -0.03 16.69
N THR A 64 -3.67 1.16 16.82
CA THR A 64 -3.40 2.06 15.68
C THR A 64 -1.95 2.09 15.25
N SER A 65 -1.13 1.20 15.83
CA SER A 65 0.30 1.14 15.58
C SER A 65 0.61 0.86 14.10
N ARG A 66 1.46 1.70 13.52
CA ARG A 66 2.01 1.56 12.17
C ARG A 66 3.52 1.57 12.24
N GLU A 67 4.15 0.63 11.56
CA GLU A 67 5.61 0.63 11.37
C GLU A 67 5.94 0.89 9.90
N GLN A 68 7.01 1.64 9.66
CA GLN A 68 7.45 2.01 8.32
C GLN A 68 8.92 1.76 8.08
N ALA A 69 9.24 1.46 6.82
CA ALA A 69 10.58 1.42 6.28
C ALA A 69 10.64 2.33 5.04
N CYS A 70 11.53 3.32 5.05
CA CYS A 70 11.67 4.28 3.97
C CYS A 70 12.95 4.08 3.19
N TYR A 71 12.82 4.10 1.87
CA TYR A 71 13.92 4.04 0.91
C TYR A 71 13.84 5.18 -0.08
N ARG A 72 14.99 5.59 -0.60
CA ARG A 72 15.09 6.59 -1.66
C ARG A 72 16.06 6.18 -2.75
N SER A 73 15.87 6.74 -3.93
CA SER A 73 16.80 6.57 -5.05
C SER A 73 18.18 7.15 -4.72
N ALA A 74 19.19 6.70 -5.48
CA ALA A 74 20.54 7.26 -5.42
C ALA A 74 20.61 8.66 -6.03
N ASP A 75 19.73 9.00 -6.98
CA ASP A 75 19.64 10.34 -7.56
C ASP A 75 19.15 11.34 -6.50
N THR A 76 19.96 12.37 -6.29
CA THR A 76 19.68 13.42 -5.29
C THR A 76 19.00 14.65 -5.89
N ARG A 77 18.98 14.79 -7.24
CA ARG A 77 18.35 15.93 -7.94
C ARG A 77 16.85 15.74 -8.12
N ALA A 78 16.46 14.50 -8.35
CA ALA A 78 15.04 14.12 -8.47
C ALA A 78 14.80 12.81 -7.68
N PRO A 79 14.85 12.87 -6.34
CA PRO A 79 14.76 11.67 -5.54
C PRO A 79 13.38 11.04 -5.66
N ILE A 80 13.37 9.70 -5.77
CA ILE A 80 12.19 8.87 -5.70
C ILE A 80 12.20 8.19 -4.34
N TYR A 81 11.04 8.12 -3.73
CA TYR A 81 10.83 7.50 -2.43
C TYR A 81 9.92 6.30 -2.55
N LEU A 82 10.29 5.24 -1.85
CA LEU A 82 9.48 4.05 -1.65
C LEU A 82 9.37 3.81 -0.15
N ILE A 83 8.15 3.86 0.38
CA ILE A 83 7.87 3.59 1.79
C ILE A 83 6.99 2.34 1.86
N PHE A 84 7.36 1.40 2.71
CA PHE A 84 6.48 0.33 3.16
C PHE A 84 5.95 0.66 4.54
N GLU A 85 4.66 0.44 4.73
CA GLU A 85 3.98 0.63 6.01
C GLU A 85 3.14 -0.60 6.32
N PHE A 86 3.27 -1.09 7.55
CA PHE A 86 2.49 -2.20 8.08
C PHE A 86 1.79 -1.79 9.36
N GLY A 87 0.50 -2.12 9.44
CA GLY A 87 -0.30 -2.07 10.64
C GLY A 87 -0.78 -3.47 11.01
N GLU A 88 -1.72 -3.56 11.95
CA GLU A 88 -2.25 -4.83 12.42
C GLU A 88 -2.87 -5.66 11.27
N ASP A 89 -3.74 -5.05 10.48
CA ASP A 89 -4.46 -5.73 9.38
C ASP A 89 -4.24 -5.07 8.02
N GLN A 90 -3.28 -4.15 7.90
CA GLN A 90 -3.09 -3.36 6.71
C GLN A 90 -1.63 -3.29 6.30
N SER A 91 -1.39 -3.48 5.02
CA SER A 91 -0.10 -3.33 4.37
C SER A 91 -0.19 -2.29 3.26
N ASN A 92 0.74 -1.35 3.25
CA ASN A 92 0.78 -0.27 2.26
C ASN A 92 2.18 -0.16 1.64
N PHE A 93 2.24 0.32 0.42
CA PHE A 93 3.42 1.02 -0.06
C PHE A 93 3.05 2.38 -0.66
N TYR A 94 3.99 3.30 -0.57
CA TYR A 94 3.93 4.64 -1.16
C TYR A 94 5.12 4.80 -2.10
N LEU A 95 4.86 5.19 -3.33
CA LEU A 95 5.88 5.49 -4.34
C LEU A 95 5.66 6.92 -4.83
N PHE A 96 6.65 7.80 -4.67
CA PHE A 96 6.48 9.20 -5.05
C PHE A 96 7.79 9.90 -5.36
N THR A 97 7.67 11.01 -6.07
CA THR A 97 8.75 11.98 -6.23
C THR A 97 8.68 13.01 -5.11
N ASP A 98 9.83 13.53 -4.71
CA ASP A 98 9.89 14.66 -3.79
C ASP A 98 9.20 15.87 -4.45
N GLY A 99 8.04 16.25 -3.92
CA GLY A 99 7.57 17.60 -4.12
C GLY A 99 8.51 18.54 -3.36
N ALA A 100 8.75 19.73 -3.88
CA ALA A 100 9.70 20.73 -3.36
C ALA A 100 9.54 21.08 -1.85
N THR A 101 8.55 20.54 -1.19
CA THR A 101 8.20 20.80 0.22
C THR A 101 8.46 19.63 1.17
N TRP A 102 8.71 18.40 0.67
CA TRP A 102 8.86 17.26 1.56
C TRP A 102 10.29 17.12 2.12
N LYS A 103 10.42 17.22 3.43
CA LYS A 103 11.71 17.19 4.14
C LYS A 103 12.08 15.83 4.71
N GLY A 104 11.17 14.83 4.59
CA GLY A 104 11.33 13.49 5.19
C GLY A 104 12.44 12.64 4.58
N GLY A 105 12.94 12.99 3.41
CA GLY A 105 13.94 12.22 2.67
C GLY A 105 15.28 11.99 3.39
N SER A 106 15.60 12.78 4.41
CA SER A 106 16.82 12.61 5.22
C SER A 106 16.81 11.32 6.05
N PHE A 107 15.63 10.75 6.33
CA PHE A 107 15.47 9.52 7.10
C PHE A 107 15.44 8.26 6.24
N CYS A 108 15.31 8.42 4.93
CA CYS A 108 15.20 7.31 4.01
C CYS A 108 16.57 6.77 3.63
N THR A 109 16.73 5.46 3.72
CA THR A 109 17.95 4.78 3.29
C THR A 109 18.06 4.79 1.77
N ARG A 110 19.24 5.08 1.25
CA ARG A 110 19.50 4.97 -0.20
C ARG A 110 19.47 3.51 -0.63
N SER A 111 18.74 3.22 -1.69
CA SER A 111 18.69 1.89 -2.28
C SER A 111 18.86 1.99 -3.80
N LYS A 112 19.76 1.16 -4.35
CA LYS A 112 19.97 1.06 -5.79
C LYS A 112 18.77 0.45 -6.53
N GLN A 113 17.87 -0.23 -5.79
CA GLN A 113 16.65 -0.82 -6.33
C GLN A 113 15.53 0.20 -6.51
N VAL A 114 15.65 1.39 -5.89
CA VAL A 114 14.70 2.48 -6.05
C VAL A 114 15.22 3.42 -7.13
N SER A 115 14.53 3.48 -8.26
CA SER A 115 14.91 4.26 -9.44
C SER A 115 13.67 4.75 -10.19
N GLY A 116 13.85 5.59 -11.20
CA GLY A 116 12.78 6.07 -12.08
C GLY A 116 12.02 4.98 -12.82
N ASP A 117 12.64 3.81 -13.01
CA ASP A 117 12.04 2.66 -13.68
C ASP A 117 11.31 1.72 -12.72
N LEU A 118 11.33 2.03 -11.41
CA LEU A 118 10.65 1.20 -10.43
C LEU A 118 9.15 1.18 -10.71
N SER A 119 8.63 -0.03 -10.90
CA SER A 119 7.23 -0.27 -11.20
C SER A 119 6.66 -1.40 -10.34
N THR A 120 5.34 -1.43 -10.21
CA THR A 120 4.65 -2.67 -9.79
C THR A 120 4.80 -3.74 -10.88
N ALA A 121 4.53 -4.98 -10.54
CA ALA A 121 4.53 -6.06 -11.52
C ALA A 121 3.38 -5.94 -12.55
N SER A 122 2.33 -5.12 -12.26
CA SER A 122 1.30 -4.72 -13.24
C SER A 122 1.72 -3.55 -14.13
N GLY A 123 2.87 -2.93 -13.89
CA GLY A 123 3.41 -1.84 -14.71
C GLY A 123 3.11 -0.42 -14.20
N LEU A 124 2.51 -0.26 -13.00
CA LEU A 124 2.31 1.06 -12.42
C LEU A 124 3.64 1.64 -11.98
N LYS A 125 3.97 2.83 -12.47
CA LYS A 125 5.20 3.56 -12.14
C LYS A 125 4.99 5.07 -12.21
N LEU A 126 5.87 5.82 -11.58
CA LEU A 126 5.88 7.28 -11.71
C LEU A 126 6.07 7.71 -13.16
N GLY A 127 5.51 8.86 -13.52
CA GLY A 127 5.58 9.41 -14.87
C GLY A 127 4.52 8.89 -15.85
N LEU A 128 3.69 7.90 -15.50
CA LEU A 128 2.53 7.52 -16.30
C LEU A 128 1.53 8.68 -16.42
N THR A 129 0.86 8.78 -17.54
CA THR A 129 -0.33 9.63 -17.69
C THR A 129 -1.55 8.99 -17.00
N SER A 130 -2.60 9.78 -16.76
CA SER A 130 -3.84 9.24 -16.20
C SER A 130 -4.48 8.19 -17.10
N GLU A 131 -4.34 8.32 -18.41
CA GLU A 131 -4.89 7.35 -19.37
C GLU A 131 -4.12 6.02 -19.37
N GLU A 132 -2.78 6.07 -19.32
CA GLU A 132 -1.94 4.87 -19.15
C GLU A 132 -2.23 4.17 -17.81
N PHE A 133 -2.46 4.94 -16.75
CA PHE A 133 -2.82 4.41 -15.44
C PHE A 133 -4.19 3.69 -15.47
N LYS A 134 -5.20 4.33 -16.08
CA LYS A 134 -6.53 3.74 -16.30
C LYS A 134 -6.48 2.51 -17.21
N ALA A 135 -5.61 2.50 -18.21
CA ALA A 135 -5.42 1.33 -19.07
C ALA A 135 -4.96 0.09 -18.28
N THR A 136 -4.22 0.29 -17.18
CA THR A 136 -3.74 -0.79 -16.31
C THR A 136 -4.80 -1.24 -15.30
N LEU A 137 -5.52 -0.30 -14.66
CA LEU A 137 -6.43 -0.61 -13.55
C LEU A 137 -7.92 -0.53 -13.90
N GLY A 138 -8.25 -0.06 -15.10
CA GLY A 138 -9.63 0.20 -15.50
C GLY A 138 -10.16 1.53 -14.98
N LYS A 139 -11.49 1.64 -14.96
CA LYS A 139 -12.19 2.84 -14.50
C LYS A 139 -11.98 3.06 -13.00
N PRO A 140 -11.57 4.26 -12.55
CA PRO A 140 -11.51 4.59 -11.14
C PRO A 140 -12.91 4.70 -10.53
N ASP A 141 -13.02 4.48 -9.21
CA ASP A 141 -14.27 4.66 -8.47
C ASP A 141 -14.56 6.14 -8.24
N ALA A 142 -13.49 6.96 -8.12
CA ALA A 142 -13.64 8.42 -8.07
C ALA A 142 -12.48 9.14 -8.76
N VAL A 143 -12.77 10.35 -9.19
CA VAL A 143 -11.79 11.33 -9.66
C VAL A 143 -11.97 12.59 -8.82
N VAL A 144 -10.93 12.98 -8.09
CA VAL A 144 -10.96 14.13 -7.19
C VAL A 144 -9.81 15.09 -7.54
N GLY A 145 -10.12 16.14 -8.25
CA GLY A 145 -9.10 17.03 -8.79
C GLY A 145 -8.13 16.31 -9.71
N ASN A 146 -6.86 16.28 -9.34
CA ASN A 146 -5.80 15.59 -10.07
C ASN A 146 -5.52 14.17 -9.54
N LYS A 147 -6.47 13.57 -8.80
CA LYS A 147 -6.32 12.23 -8.22
C LYS A 147 -7.30 11.25 -8.84
N LEU A 148 -6.83 10.03 -9.07
CA LEU A 148 -7.66 8.86 -9.35
C LEU A 148 -7.68 7.98 -8.09
N VAL A 149 -8.87 7.53 -7.70
CA VAL A 149 -9.07 6.71 -6.52
C VAL A 149 -9.79 5.42 -6.89
N TYR A 150 -9.26 4.32 -6.41
CA TYR A 150 -9.85 2.98 -6.51
C TYR A 150 -10.06 2.46 -5.09
N SER A 151 -11.31 2.22 -4.74
CA SER A 151 -11.71 1.62 -3.46
C SER A 151 -12.45 0.33 -3.77
N ARG A 152 -11.93 -0.80 -3.30
CA ARG A 152 -12.45 -2.12 -3.61
C ARG A 152 -12.66 -2.91 -2.32
N GLU A 153 -13.76 -3.63 -2.27
CA GLU A 153 -13.97 -4.67 -1.27
C GLU A 153 -14.35 -5.96 -1.98
N ILE A 154 -13.48 -6.95 -1.87
CA ILE A 154 -13.63 -8.24 -2.52
C ILE A 154 -13.65 -9.36 -1.49
N LYS A 155 -14.37 -10.43 -1.78
CA LYS A 155 -14.34 -11.64 -0.96
C LYS A 155 -13.33 -12.61 -1.52
N ARG A 156 -12.40 -13.07 -0.68
CA ARG A 156 -11.43 -14.11 -1.01
C ARG A 156 -11.78 -15.39 -0.28
N LYS A 157 -11.63 -16.51 -0.97
CA LYS A 157 -11.83 -17.82 -0.33
C LYS A 157 -10.73 -18.06 0.70
N SER A 158 -11.12 -18.44 1.92
CA SER A 158 -10.21 -18.80 2.99
C SER A 158 -9.37 -20.02 2.60
N THR A 159 -8.09 -19.98 2.92
CA THR A 159 -7.28 -21.20 2.89
C THR A 159 -7.71 -22.13 4.03
N PRO A 160 -7.48 -23.45 3.93
CA PRO A 160 -7.79 -24.39 5.03
C PRO A 160 -7.19 -23.94 6.37
N LYS A 161 -5.97 -23.40 6.35
CA LYS A 161 -5.29 -22.91 7.56
C LYS A 161 -5.97 -21.66 8.16
N GLN A 162 -6.42 -20.72 7.32
CA GLN A 162 -7.18 -19.55 7.78
C GLN A 162 -8.54 -19.95 8.35
N PHE A 163 -9.27 -20.82 7.65
CA PHE A 163 -10.53 -21.37 8.12
C PHE A 163 -10.39 -22.04 9.51
N GLU A 164 -9.42 -22.93 9.67
CA GLU A 164 -9.16 -23.62 10.94
C GLU A 164 -8.76 -22.65 12.06
N ARG A 165 -7.98 -21.62 11.77
CA ARG A 165 -7.63 -20.58 12.73
C ARG A 165 -8.88 -19.84 13.21
N GLN A 166 -9.70 -19.35 12.27
CA GLN A 166 -10.93 -18.62 12.59
C GLN A 166 -11.92 -19.49 13.36
N ARG A 167 -12.05 -20.78 12.98
CA ARG A 167 -12.91 -21.73 13.69
C ARG A 167 -12.45 -21.94 15.14
N LYS A 168 -11.15 -21.97 15.40
CA LYS A 168 -10.61 -22.10 16.77
C LYS A 168 -10.84 -20.85 17.64
N GLU A 169 -10.89 -19.67 17.03
CA GLU A 169 -11.21 -18.43 17.74
C GLU A 169 -12.69 -18.34 18.15
N TYR A 170 -13.56 -19.14 17.52
CA TYR A 170 -15.00 -19.23 17.79
C TYR A 170 -15.42 -20.69 18.06
N PRO A 171 -14.88 -21.37 19.09
CA PRO A 171 -14.89 -22.83 19.14
C PRO A 171 -16.24 -23.46 19.46
N GLU A 172 -17.18 -22.77 20.10
CA GLU A 172 -18.26 -23.49 20.81
C GLU A 172 -19.69 -23.20 20.35
N THR A 173 -19.90 -22.34 19.39
CA THR A 173 -21.27 -21.87 19.07
C THR A 173 -21.73 -22.09 17.64
N LEU A 174 -20.84 -22.50 16.74
CA LEU A 174 -21.19 -22.65 15.33
C LEU A 174 -21.23 -24.12 14.91
N SER A 175 -22.33 -24.54 14.29
CA SER A 175 -22.37 -25.80 13.54
C SER A 175 -21.39 -25.73 12.36
N ASP A 176 -21.04 -26.89 11.79
CA ASP A 176 -20.15 -26.94 10.62
C ASP A 176 -20.67 -26.07 9.45
N SER A 177 -21.97 -26.13 9.18
CA SER A 177 -22.60 -25.30 8.14
C SER A 177 -22.47 -23.81 8.42
N GLN A 178 -22.69 -23.38 9.67
CA GLN A 178 -22.53 -21.97 10.06
C GLN A 178 -21.06 -21.51 10.01
N ALA A 179 -20.13 -22.39 10.34
CA ALA A 179 -18.69 -22.10 10.24
C ALA A 179 -18.28 -21.91 8.76
N HIS A 180 -18.76 -22.75 7.85
CA HIS A 180 -18.52 -22.60 6.42
C HIS A 180 -19.17 -21.31 5.88
N GLU A 181 -20.41 -21.00 6.23
CA GLU A 181 -21.06 -19.76 5.84
C GLU A 181 -20.27 -18.53 6.28
N LYS A 182 -19.72 -18.55 7.51
CA LYS A 182 -19.03 -17.42 8.12
C LYS A 182 -17.57 -17.28 7.69
N PHE A 183 -16.85 -18.39 7.50
CA PHE A 183 -15.39 -18.41 7.37
C PHE A 183 -14.84 -18.91 6.02
N ASP A 184 -15.70 -19.39 5.11
CA ASP A 184 -15.25 -19.80 3.77
C ASP A 184 -14.68 -18.63 2.96
N PHE A 185 -15.12 -17.41 3.27
CA PHE A 185 -14.67 -16.20 2.64
C PHE A 185 -14.33 -15.14 3.67
N TYR A 186 -13.32 -14.34 3.37
CA TYR A 186 -12.97 -13.16 4.15
C TYR A 186 -12.94 -11.91 3.25
N PRO A 187 -13.30 -10.74 3.79
CA PRO A 187 -13.22 -9.50 3.04
C PRO A 187 -11.76 -9.06 2.89
N VAL A 188 -11.42 -8.57 1.71
CA VAL A 188 -10.15 -7.90 1.43
C VAL A 188 -10.49 -6.51 0.93
N SER A 189 -10.04 -5.50 1.64
CA SER A 189 -10.18 -4.12 1.23
C SER A 189 -8.91 -3.67 0.51
N ILE A 190 -9.08 -3.01 -0.62
CA ILE A 190 -8.02 -2.48 -1.46
C ILE A 190 -8.27 -0.99 -1.66
N TYR A 191 -7.23 -0.20 -1.43
CA TYR A 191 -7.27 1.23 -1.72
C TYR A 191 -6.05 1.62 -2.54
N ILE A 192 -6.29 2.27 -3.67
CA ILE A 192 -5.22 2.82 -4.51
C ILE A 192 -5.56 4.28 -4.79
N GLU A 193 -4.61 5.17 -4.52
CA GLU A 193 -4.70 6.57 -4.91
C GLU A 193 -3.48 6.94 -5.76
N ALA A 194 -3.76 7.55 -6.89
CA ALA A 194 -2.77 8.07 -7.81
C ALA A 194 -2.96 9.57 -7.98
N LYS A 195 -1.94 10.38 -7.66
CA LYS A 195 -1.95 11.84 -7.85
C LYS A 195 -1.05 12.22 -9.02
N PHE A 196 -1.55 13.10 -9.87
CA PHE A 196 -0.86 13.56 -11.06
C PHE A 196 -0.44 15.02 -10.92
N THR A 197 0.82 15.31 -11.23
CA THR A 197 1.39 16.65 -11.31
C THR A 197 1.88 16.83 -12.75
N ASP A 198 1.53 17.94 -13.39
CA ASP A 198 1.85 18.19 -14.79
C ASP A 198 1.46 17.01 -15.72
N SER A 199 0.25 16.46 -15.47
CA SER A 199 -0.32 15.30 -16.19
C SER A 199 0.47 14.00 -16.05
N LYS A 200 1.42 13.92 -15.13
CA LYS A 200 2.24 12.73 -14.86
C LYS A 200 2.04 12.24 -13.43
N LEU A 201 1.99 10.91 -13.26
CA LEU A 201 1.91 10.29 -11.95
C LEU A 201 3.12 10.70 -11.10
N SER A 202 2.87 11.39 -10.01
CA SER A 202 3.88 11.88 -9.07
C SER A 202 3.79 11.23 -7.69
N PHE A 203 2.63 10.66 -7.35
CA PHE A 203 2.39 9.97 -6.08
C PHE A 203 1.44 8.79 -6.29
N LEU A 204 1.80 7.65 -5.75
CA LEU A 204 1.01 6.43 -5.75
C LEU A 204 1.01 5.84 -4.34
N VAL A 205 -0.16 5.56 -3.81
CA VAL A 205 -0.33 4.67 -2.66
C VAL A 205 -1.10 3.44 -3.10
N VAL A 206 -0.66 2.29 -2.63
CA VAL A 206 -1.36 1.01 -2.76
C VAL A 206 -1.49 0.42 -1.37
N SER A 207 -2.71 0.15 -0.98
CA SER A 207 -3.08 -0.37 0.33
C SER A 207 -3.89 -1.65 0.17
N LYS A 208 -3.65 -2.60 1.07
CA LYS A 208 -4.38 -3.86 1.15
C LYS A 208 -4.57 -4.25 2.61
N SER A 209 -5.77 -4.70 2.96
CA SER A 209 -6.10 -5.20 4.29
C SER A 209 -6.94 -6.47 4.21
N GLY A 210 -6.98 -7.26 5.28
CA GLY A 210 -7.79 -8.47 5.38
C GLY A 210 -7.10 -9.76 4.91
N GLU A 211 -5.78 -9.88 5.00
CA GLU A 211 -5.04 -11.14 4.75
C GLU A 211 -4.47 -11.79 6.02
#